data_e5529d7595d38c5595ea21980c4d3ce0
#
_entry.id   e5529d7595d38c5595ea21980c4d3ce0
#
_cell.length_a   1.000
_cell.length_b   1.000
_cell.length_c   1.000
_cell.angle_alpha   90.00
_cell.angle_beta   90.00
_cell.angle_gamma   90.00
#
_symmetry.space_group_name_H-M   'P 1'
#
loop_
_entity.id
_entity.type
_entity.pdbx_description
1 polymer ?
#
loop_
_entity_poly.entity_id
_entity_poly.type
_entity_poly.pdbx_seq_one_letter_code
_entity_poly.pdbx_strand_id
1 'polypeptide(L)'
;MKITLHRWLSAGLLAALALGTASAKADELTGTLKKARAVGYVVIGYRESSVPFSFIAGKGDPVGYSIDLCRAIVAAMSEEVGRELPIKWVAVTSETRLPAVISGDIDLECGSTTQNAERAKQVGFSPIMFVAGTKLMVKKGSPIKSFTDLKDKTVVVTAGTTNEKAIKDLNDKFKVGLKMVAARDHAESYGMVASGFAEAFATDDVLLFGQIAKNKAQGQYFVVGDFLSYDPYGIMYQKGDLQLKKLIDTTFANMAEERELEQTYKKWFLSRLPSGDRINLPMSAQLNGIFKAMVTKPE
;
A
#
# COMPACT_ATOMS: atom_id res chain seq x y z
N MET A 1 6.40 89.04 48.32
CA MET A 1 6.24 88.49 46.96
C MET A 1 6.07 86.98 47.05
N LYS A 2 4.82 86.48 46.96
CA LYS A 2 4.47 85.08 47.21
C LYS A 2 4.35 84.41 45.84
N ILE A 3 5.14 83.40 45.61
CA ILE A 3 5.07 82.59 44.43
C ILE A 3 4.34 81.25 44.77
N THR A 4 3.17 81.05 44.18
CA THR A 4 2.31 79.87 44.36
C THR A 4 2.73 78.76 43.38
N LEU A 5 3.05 77.62 43.92
CA LEU A 5 3.45 76.42 43.18
C LEU A 5 2.19 75.56 42.82
N HIS A 6 1.87 75.40 41.55
CA HIS A 6 0.78 74.55 41.09
C HIS A 6 1.31 73.10 40.87
N ARG A 7 0.78 72.16 41.61
CA ARG A 7 1.02 70.67 41.39
C ARG A 7 0.03 70.19 40.38
N TRP A 8 0.53 69.65 39.24
CA TRP A 8 -0.24 68.91 38.26
C TRP A 8 -0.13 67.42 38.65
N LEU A 9 -1.27 66.81 38.96
CA LEU A 9 -1.43 65.35 39.12
C LEU A 9 -1.70 64.81 37.71
N SER A 10 -0.72 64.01 37.15
CA SER A 10 -0.88 63.26 35.93
C SER A 10 -1.41 61.86 36.32
N ALA A 11 -2.69 61.63 36.06
CA ALA A 11 -3.29 60.29 36.14
C ALA A 11 -2.82 59.44 34.96
N GLY A 12 -1.89 58.54 35.19
CA GLY A 12 -1.45 57.55 34.21
C GLY A 12 -2.48 56.41 34.09
N LEU A 13 -3.15 56.33 32.94
CA LEU A 13 -4.07 55.24 32.58
C LEU A 13 -3.25 54.04 32.11
N LEU A 14 -3.04 53.03 32.95
CA LEU A 14 -2.48 51.75 32.59
C LEU A 14 -3.54 50.93 31.83
N ALA A 15 -3.48 50.94 30.49
CA ALA A 15 -4.23 50.02 29.66
C ALA A 15 -3.53 48.64 29.69
N ALA A 16 -4.05 47.70 30.49
CA ALA A 16 -3.62 46.33 30.45
C ALA A 16 -4.11 45.67 29.13
N LEU A 17 -3.22 45.51 28.13
CA LEU A 17 -3.46 44.64 26.96
C LEU A 17 -3.53 43.21 27.48
N ALA A 18 -4.74 42.67 27.66
CA ALA A 18 -4.97 41.26 27.76
C ALA A 18 -4.72 40.60 26.38
N LEU A 19 -3.51 40.13 26.14
CA LEU A 19 -3.22 39.23 25.05
C LEU A 19 -3.93 37.91 25.36
N GLY A 20 -5.15 37.76 24.85
CA GLY A 20 -5.85 36.49 24.81
C GLY A 20 -5.07 35.55 23.91
N THR A 21 -4.25 34.67 24.50
CA THR A 21 -3.72 33.53 23.80
C THR A 21 -4.91 32.65 23.41
N ALA A 22 -5.36 32.79 22.15
CA ALA A 22 -6.24 31.81 21.56
C ALA A 22 -5.45 30.47 21.52
N SER A 23 -5.62 29.66 22.56
CA SER A 23 -5.16 28.29 22.57
C SER A 23 -5.92 27.61 21.45
N ALA A 24 -5.28 27.42 20.31
CA ALA A 24 -5.83 26.55 19.26
C ALA A 24 -6.10 25.21 19.92
N LYS A 25 -7.37 24.88 20.10
CA LYS A 25 -7.79 23.60 20.63
C LYS A 25 -7.25 22.56 19.64
N ALA A 26 -6.20 21.84 20.01
CA ALA A 26 -5.76 20.71 19.22
C ALA A 26 -6.97 19.78 19.08
N ASP A 27 -7.33 19.42 17.86
CA ASP A 27 -8.45 18.53 17.60
C ASP A 27 -8.27 17.24 18.41
N GLU A 28 -9.32 16.81 19.09
CA GLU A 28 -9.26 15.58 19.88
C GLU A 28 -9.00 14.39 18.97
N LEU A 29 -7.96 13.59 19.29
CA LEU A 29 -7.63 12.41 18.51
C LEU A 29 -8.78 11.39 18.55
N THR A 30 -9.09 10.82 17.39
CA THR A 30 -10.14 9.81 17.21
C THR A 30 -9.58 8.55 16.57
N GLY A 31 -10.38 7.49 16.48
CA GLY A 31 -10.07 6.28 15.74
C GLY A 31 -8.69 5.69 16.05
N THR A 32 -7.97 5.35 15.02
CA THR A 32 -6.65 4.73 15.10
C THR A 32 -5.60 5.63 15.75
N LEU A 33 -5.66 6.95 15.54
CA LEU A 33 -4.72 7.90 16.16
C LEU A 33 -4.89 7.94 17.68
N LYS A 34 -6.14 7.96 18.17
CA LYS A 34 -6.44 7.87 19.62
C LYS A 34 -5.95 6.55 20.21
N LYS A 35 -6.24 5.43 19.53
CA LYS A 35 -5.74 4.09 19.90
C LYS A 35 -4.22 4.08 19.99
N ALA A 36 -3.52 4.51 18.92
CA ALA A 36 -2.07 4.51 18.81
C ALA A 36 -1.42 5.35 19.95
N ARG A 37 -1.98 6.54 20.24
CA ARG A 37 -1.52 7.37 21.35
C ARG A 37 -1.67 6.67 22.70
N ALA A 38 -2.79 5.98 22.90
CA ALA A 38 -3.08 5.29 24.17
C ALA A 38 -2.19 4.06 24.39
N VAL A 39 -2.03 3.20 23.36
CA VAL A 39 -1.26 1.94 23.47
C VAL A 39 0.24 2.13 23.22
N GLY A 40 0.64 3.19 22.49
CA GLY A 40 2.04 3.53 22.23
C GLY A 40 2.71 2.75 21.08
N TYR A 41 1.95 2.18 20.17
CA TYR A 41 2.45 1.49 18.97
C TYR A 41 1.38 1.43 17.89
N VAL A 42 1.80 1.09 16.66
CA VAL A 42 0.92 0.80 15.52
C VAL A 42 1.09 -0.66 15.11
N VAL A 43 0.00 -1.33 14.76
CA VAL A 43 0.02 -2.71 14.26
C VAL A 43 -0.12 -2.71 12.75
N ILE A 44 0.89 -3.23 12.03
CA ILE A 44 0.88 -3.31 10.57
C ILE A 44 0.79 -4.76 10.11
N GLY A 45 -0.24 -5.03 9.30
CA GLY A 45 -0.36 -6.25 8.53
C GLY A 45 0.57 -6.23 7.32
N TYR A 46 1.44 -7.23 7.19
CA TYR A 46 2.37 -7.37 6.08
C TYR A 46 2.22 -8.71 5.36
N ARG A 47 2.71 -8.77 4.12
CA ARG A 47 2.75 -9.98 3.30
C ARG A 47 4.16 -10.57 3.27
N GLU A 48 4.27 -11.89 3.31
CA GLU A 48 5.56 -12.58 3.30
C GLU A 48 6.16 -12.78 1.89
N SER A 49 5.32 -12.69 0.85
CA SER A 49 5.71 -13.05 -0.52
C SER A 49 5.18 -12.14 -1.62
N SER A 50 4.67 -10.93 -1.31
CA SER A 50 4.20 -9.95 -2.31
C SER A 50 5.34 -9.04 -2.81
N VAL A 51 6.35 -9.62 -3.46
CA VAL A 51 7.51 -8.89 -4.00
C VAL A 51 7.10 -8.03 -5.19
N PRO A 52 7.47 -6.72 -5.23
CA PRO A 52 8.35 -5.98 -4.34
C PRO A 52 7.62 -5.13 -3.29
N PHE A 53 6.33 -5.34 -3.04
CA PHE A 53 5.50 -4.49 -2.18
C PHE A 53 5.69 -4.77 -0.70
N SER A 54 5.62 -6.03 -0.32
CA SER A 54 5.69 -6.48 1.08
C SER A 54 6.19 -7.92 1.11
N PHE A 55 7.35 -8.15 1.69
CA PHE A 55 7.96 -9.48 1.72
C PHE A 55 9.07 -9.57 2.77
N ILE A 56 9.43 -10.80 3.10
CA ILE A 56 10.59 -11.11 3.93
C ILE A 56 11.80 -11.32 3.01
N ALA A 57 12.83 -10.46 3.18
CA ALA A 57 14.06 -10.52 2.39
C ALA A 57 15.18 -11.33 3.07
N GLY A 58 15.06 -11.62 4.36
CA GLY A 58 16.05 -12.33 5.17
C GLY A 58 15.61 -12.42 6.62
N LYS A 59 16.52 -12.28 7.56
CA LYS A 59 16.16 -12.12 8.99
C LYS A 59 15.80 -10.66 9.26
N GLY A 60 14.73 -10.41 10.00
CA GLY A 60 14.30 -9.08 10.42
C GLY A 60 12.91 -8.70 9.95
N ASP A 61 12.62 -7.42 9.98
CA ASP A 61 11.34 -6.83 9.61
C ASP A 61 11.02 -7.03 8.12
N PRO A 62 9.73 -7.01 7.73
CA PRO A 62 9.34 -6.99 6.34
C PRO A 62 9.86 -5.73 5.64
N VAL A 63 10.10 -5.88 4.34
CA VAL A 63 10.56 -4.82 3.44
C VAL A 63 9.69 -4.76 2.20
N GLY A 64 9.75 -3.65 1.47
CA GLY A 64 9.05 -3.49 0.21
C GLY A 64 8.50 -2.09 0.00
N TYR A 65 7.97 -1.87 -1.19
CA TYR A 65 7.40 -0.60 -1.61
C TYR A 65 6.29 -0.12 -0.67
N SER A 66 5.30 -0.97 -0.40
CA SER A 66 4.19 -0.64 0.51
C SER A 66 4.66 -0.51 1.96
N ILE A 67 5.69 -1.25 2.35
CA ILE A 67 6.28 -1.14 3.69
C ILE A 67 6.93 0.23 3.88
N ASP A 68 7.67 0.74 2.88
CA ASP A 68 8.26 2.09 2.95
C ASP A 68 7.17 3.17 3.04
N LEU A 69 6.11 3.07 2.23
CA LEU A 69 4.97 4.01 2.30
C LEU A 69 4.27 3.97 3.67
N CYS A 70 4.08 2.78 4.23
CA CYS A 70 3.50 2.65 5.56
C CYS A 70 4.40 3.19 6.67
N ARG A 71 5.72 3.08 6.55
CA ARG A 71 6.65 3.72 7.48
C ARG A 71 6.51 5.25 7.44
N ALA A 72 6.31 5.85 6.26
CA ALA A 72 6.03 7.28 6.13
C ALA A 72 4.70 7.66 6.81
N ILE A 73 3.64 6.86 6.64
CA ILE A 73 2.37 7.07 7.34
C ILE A 73 2.56 7.00 8.85
N VAL A 74 3.31 6.00 9.37
CA VAL A 74 3.55 5.86 10.83
C VAL A 74 4.40 7.01 11.36
N ALA A 75 5.34 7.54 10.59
CA ALA A 75 6.10 8.75 10.96
C ALA A 75 5.14 9.94 11.13
N ALA A 76 4.24 10.17 10.17
CA ALA A 76 3.22 11.22 10.26
C ALA A 76 2.25 10.98 11.45
N MET A 77 1.87 9.72 11.71
CA MET A 77 1.07 9.38 12.90
C MET A 77 1.83 9.71 14.19
N SER A 78 3.14 9.46 14.24
CA SER A 78 3.98 9.75 15.41
C SER A 78 4.04 11.26 15.70
N GLU A 79 4.14 12.07 14.67
CA GLU A 79 4.09 13.53 14.77
C GLU A 79 2.71 14.00 15.26
N GLU A 80 1.63 13.51 14.68
CA GLU A 80 0.25 13.88 15.04
C GLU A 80 -0.10 13.52 16.48
N VAL A 81 0.36 12.36 16.98
CA VAL A 81 0.10 11.94 18.36
C VAL A 81 1.10 12.50 19.37
N GLY A 82 2.19 13.14 18.90
CA GLY A 82 3.23 13.76 19.72
C GLY A 82 4.12 12.77 20.45
N ARG A 83 4.32 11.57 19.91
CA ARG A 83 5.24 10.54 20.43
C ARG A 83 5.66 9.56 19.34
N GLU A 84 6.86 8.99 19.49
CA GLU A 84 7.30 7.89 18.63
C GLU A 84 6.40 6.66 18.77
N LEU A 85 6.02 6.07 17.63
CA LEU A 85 5.17 4.88 17.54
C LEU A 85 5.96 3.73 16.90
N PRO A 86 6.52 2.80 17.70
CA PRO A 86 7.08 1.57 17.16
C PRO A 86 6.01 0.73 16.44
N ILE A 87 6.46 0.01 15.41
CA ILE A 87 5.59 -0.85 14.60
C ILE A 87 5.62 -2.28 15.15
N LYS A 88 4.43 -2.85 15.34
CA LYS A 88 4.24 -4.28 15.55
C LYS A 88 3.80 -4.92 14.24
N TRP A 89 4.58 -5.88 13.76
CA TRP A 89 4.34 -6.57 12.50
C TRP A 89 3.46 -7.81 12.70
N VAL A 90 2.42 -7.95 11.87
CA VAL A 90 1.52 -9.11 11.84
C VAL A 90 1.48 -9.66 10.41
N ALA A 91 1.87 -10.92 10.22
CA ALA A 91 1.80 -11.57 8.93
C ALA A 91 0.34 -11.85 8.54
N VAL A 92 -0.04 -11.46 7.32
CA VAL A 92 -1.37 -11.71 6.77
C VAL A 92 -1.28 -12.33 5.36
N THR A 93 -2.27 -13.14 5.02
CA THR A 93 -2.47 -13.68 3.66
C THR A 93 -3.44 -12.79 2.87
N SER A 94 -3.68 -13.11 1.60
CA SER A 94 -4.72 -12.41 0.82
C SER A 94 -6.12 -12.64 1.38
N GLU A 95 -6.37 -13.79 2.03
CA GLU A 95 -7.65 -14.12 2.67
C GLU A 95 -7.83 -13.45 4.02
N THR A 96 -6.76 -13.37 4.84
CA THR A 96 -6.86 -12.90 6.24
C THR A 96 -6.70 -11.38 6.41
N ARG A 97 -6.10 -10.68 5.43
CA ARG A 97 -5.81 -9.24 5.52
C ARG A 97 -7.06 -8.37 5.70
N LEU A 98 -8.13 -8.65 4.95
CA LEU A 98 -9.36 -7.86 5.00
C LEU A 98 -10.09 -8.05 6.35
N PRO A 99 -10.35 -9.28 6.83
CA PRO A 99 -10.86 -9.52 8.18
C PRO A 99 -10.04 -8.85 9.27
N ALA A 100 -8.70 -8.91 9.21
CA ALA A 100 -7.81 -8.33 10.22
C ALA A 100 -7.92 -6.78 10.30
N VAL A 101 -8.12 -6.10 9.17
CA VAL A 101 -8.40 -4.65 9.17
C VAL A 101 -9.78 -4.36 9.75
N ILE A 102 -10.79 -5.14 9.37
CA ILE A 102 -12.18 -4.94 9.81
C ILE A 102 -12.30 -5.13 11.32
N SER A 103 -11.65 -6.15 11.89
CA SER A 103 -11.66 -6.43 13.33
C SER A 103 -10.82 -5.42 14.14
N GLY A 104 -9.90 -4.69 13.50
CA GLY A 104 -8.94 -3.80 14.17
C GLY A 104 -7.74 -4.54 14.80
N ASP A 105 -7.52 -5.81 14.42
CA ASP A 105 -6.32 -6.57 14.81
C ASP A 105 -5.06 -5.95 14.20
N ILE A 106 -5.19 -5.33 13.03
CA ILE A 106 -4.17 -4.50 12.39
C ILE A 106 -4.73 -3.11 12.09
N ASP A 107 -3.90 -2.09 12.22
CA ASP A 107 -4.27 -0.69 11.98
C ASP A 107 -4.14 -0.33 10.49
N LEU A 108 -3.09 -0.85 9.84
CA LEU A 108 -2.82 -0.68 8.40
C LEU A 108 -2.49 -2.04 7.76
N GLU A 109 -2.94 -2.28 6.53
CA GLU A 109 -2.46 -3.40 5.72
C GLU A 109 -1.56 -2.88 4.59
N CYS A 110 -0.30 -3.30 4.63
CA CYS A 110 0.79 -2.80 3.79
C CYS A 110 1.26 -3.88 2.80
N GLY A 111 0.35 -4.29 1.94
CA GLY A 111 0.59 -5.34 0.94
C GLY A 111 0.43 -4.85 -0.50
N SER A 112 -0.04 -5.76 -1.35
CA SER A 112 -0.41 -5.53 -2.75
C SER A 112 -1.93 -5.69 -2.90
N THR A 113 -2.70 -4.78 -2.29
CA THR A 113 -4.15 -4.94 -2.21
C THR A 113 -4.87 -4.06 -3.22
N THR A 114 -5.57 -4.71 -4.15
CA THR A 114 -6.43 -4.05 -5.13
C THR A 114 -7.58 -3.33 -4.42
N GLN A 115 -7.68 -2.04 -4.66
CA GLN A 115 -8.83 -1.23 -4.30
C GLN A 115 -9.94 -1.45 -5.33
N ASN A 116 -11.12 -1.89 -4.87
CA ASN A 116 -12.31 -2.00 -5.68
C ASN A 116 -13.56 -1.62 -4.89
N ALA A 117 -14.68 -1.44 -5.58
CA ALA A 117 -15.94 -0.99 -4.99
C ALA A 117 -16.48 -1.93 -3.88
N GLU A 118 -16.24 -3.23 -3.99
CA GLU A 118 -16.70 -4.23 -3.01
C GLU A 118 -15.90 -4.11 -1.71
N ARG A 119 -14.57 -4.07 -1.80
CA ARG A 119 -13.68 -3.89 -0.64
C ARG A 119 -13.85 -2.51 0.01
N ALA A 120 -14.04 -1.46 -0.79
CA ALA A 120 -14.27 -0.10 -0.29
C ALA A 120 -15.58 0.06 0.51
N LYS A 121 -16.51 -0.89 0.42
CA LYS A 121 -17.67 -0.94 1.33
C LYS A 121 -17.30 -1.37 2.74
N GLN A 122 -16.17 -2.06 2.92
CA GLN A 122 -15.78 -2.72 4.17
C GLN A 122 -14.59 -2.05 4.85
N VAL A 123 -13.63 -1.49 4.08
CA VAL A 123 -12.41 -0.86 4.57
C VAL A 123 -12.17 0.49 3.89
N GLY A 124 -11.32 1.33 4.50
CA GLY A 124 -10.75 2.51 3.88
C GLY A 124 -9.52 2.17 3.04
N PHE A 125 -9.21 3.02 2.05
CA PHE A 125 -8.01 2.92 1.22
C PHE A 125 -7.28 4.24 1.15
N SER A 126 -5.95 4.17 1.10
CA SER A 126 -5.09 5.31 0.72
C SER A 126 -5.37 5.78 -0.71
N PRO A 127 -4.79 6.89 -1.16
CA PRO A 127 -4.63 7.16 -2.58
C PRO A 127 -3.99 5.97 -3.31
N ILE A 128 -4.25 5.86 -4.63
CA ILE A 128 -3.68 4.78 -5.44
C ILE A 128 -2.16 4.92 -5.48
N MET A 129 -1.46 3.89 -5.00
CA MET A 129 0.00 3.85 -4.94
C MET A 129 0.65 3.05 -6.07
N PHE A 130 -0.11 2.21 -6.78
CA PHE A 130 0.35 1.39 -7.90
C PHE A 130 -0.83 0.99 -8.79
N VAL A 131 -0.53 0.61 -10.04
CA VAL A 131 -1.52 0.06 -10.96
C VAL A 131 -0.93 -1.18 -11.61
N ALA A 132 -1.62 -2.29 -11.48
CA ALA A 132 -1.27 -3.60 -12.02
C ALA A 132 -2.45 -4.22 -12.79
N GLY A 133 -2.26 -5.40 -13.29
CA GLY A 133 -3.33 -6.22 -13.84
C GLY A 133 -2.90 -7.67 -14.01
N THR A 134 -3.87 -8.56 -14.00
CA THR A 134 -3.63 -10.01 -14.09
C THR A 134 -2.99 -10.37 -15.43
N LYS A 135 -1.88 -11.11 -15.35
CA LYS A 135 -1.22 -11.79 -16.47
C LYS A 135 -0.86 -13.23 -16.09
N LEU A 136 -0.19 -13.92 -16.99
CA LEU A 136 0.20 -15.32 -16.82
C LEU A 136 1.72 -15.45 -16.77
N MET A 137 2.27 -16.16 -15.76
CA MET A 137 3.64 -16.61 -15.75
C MET A 137 3.70 -18.07 -16.20
N VAL A 138 4.58 -18.36 -17.15
CA VAL A 138 4.80 -19.68 -17.71
C VAL A 138 6.28 -20.01 -17.78
N LYS A 139 6.64 -21.30 -17.82
CA LYS A 139 8.03 -21.73 -18.07
C LYS A 139 8.48 -21.41 -19.47
N LYS A 140 9.79 -21.22 -19.67
CA LYS A 140 10.42 -21.13 -20.98
C LYS A 140 10.03 -22.32 -21.84
N GLY A 141 9.64 -22.04 -23.10
CA GLY A 141 9.21 -23.07 -24.04
C GLY A 141 7.74 -23.49 -23.90
N SER A 142 6.99 -22.91 -22.96
CA SER A 142 5.54 -23.14 -22.85
C SER A 142 4.81 -22.73 -24.15
N PRO A 143 3.84 -23.50 -24.62
CA PRO A 143 2.99 -23.11 -25.74
C PRO A 143 1.97 -22.02 -25.37
N ILE A 144 1.73 -21.78 -24.07
CA ILE A 144 0.76 -20.81 -23.57
C ILE A 144 1.28 -19.38 -23.86
N LYS A 145 0.50 -18.60 -24.61
CA LYS A 145 0.78 -17.20 -24.96
C LYS A 145 -0.35 -16.28 -24.54
N SER A 146 -1.55 -16.81 -24.32
CA SER A 146 -2.75 -16.06 -24.01
C SER A 146 -3.67 -16.85 -23.05
N PHE A 147 -4.74 -16.19 -22.59
CA PHE A 147 -5.76 -16.82 -21.76
C PHE A 147 -6.47 -17.99 -22.47
N THR A 148 -6.67 -17.91 -23.77
CA THR A 148 -7.34 -18.95 -24.57
C THR A 148 -6.53 -20.23 -24.69
N ASP A 149 -5.21 -20.16 -24.52
CA ASP A 149 -4.32 -21.34 -24.56
C ASP A 149 -4.36 -22.17 -23.27
N LEU A 150 -5.13 -21.73 -22.28
CA LEU A 150 -5.27 -22.40 -20.98
C LEU A 150 -6.25 -23.58 -20.99
N LYS A 151 -6.84 -23.91 -22.13
CA LYS A 151 -7.74 -25.06 -22.27
C LYS A 151 -7.06 -26.34 -21.78
N ASP A 152 -7.74 -27.05 -20.87
CA ASP A 152 -7.27 -28.29 -20.22
C ASP A 152 -5.97 -28.14 -19.39
N LYS A 153 -5.48 -26.92 -19.17
CA LYS A 153 -4.28 -26.62 -18.39
C LYS A 153 -4.59 -26.39 -16.92
N THR A 154 -3.64 -26.77 -16.07
CA THR A 154 -3.69 -26.45 -14.65
C THR A 154 -3.11 -25.05 -14.44
N VAL A 155 -3.93 -24.14 -13.92
CA VAL A 155 -3.57 -22.75 -13.63
C VAL A 155 -3.64 -22.53 -12.13
N VAL A 156 -2.52 -22.13 -11.53
CA VAL A 156 -2.51 -21.74 -10.12
C VAL A 156 -2.84 -20.26 -9.98
N VAL A 157 -3.62 -19.95 -8.96
CA VAL A 157 -3.93 -18.59 -8.48
C VAL A 157 -3.63 -18.53 -6.99
N THR A 158 -3.51 -17.31 -6.44
CA THR A 158 -3.38 -17.15 -4.98
C THR A 158 -4.78 -16.92 -4.40
N ALA A 159 -5.15 -17.72 -3.39
CA ALA A 159 -6.46 -17.64 -2.73
C ALA A 159 -6.76 -16.25 -2.16
N GLY A 160 -8.02 -15.79 -2.25
CA GLY A 160 -8.49 -14.50 -1.72
C GLY A 160 -8.04 -13.28 -2.52
N THR A 161 -7.52 -13.47 -3.75
CA THR A 161 -7.12 -12.38 -4.65
C THR A 161 -8.23 -11.99 -5.63
N THR A 162 -8.16 -10.78 -6.17
CA THR A 162 -8.97 -10.35 -7.31
C THR A 162 -8.64 -11.13 -8.57
N ASN A 163 -7.40 -11.60 -8.70
CA ASN A 163 -6.92 -12.41 -9.82
C ASN A 163 -7.59 -13.80 -9.84
N GLU A 164 -7.73 -14.44 -8.67
CA GLU A 164 -8.50 -15.70 -8.55
C GLU A 164 -9.92 -15.54 -9.10
N LYS A 165 -10.61 -14.47 -8.64
CA LYS A 165 -11.95 -14.15 -9.14
C LYS A 165 -11.96 -13.85 -10.64
N ALA A 166 -11.02 -13.07 -11.14
CA ALA A 166 -10.94 -12.70 -12.55
C ALA A 166 -10.75 -13.94 -13.44
N ILE A 167 -9.84 -14.85 -13.07
CA ILE A 167 -9.59 -16.08 -13.82
C ILE A 167 -10.82 -17.00 -13.80
N LYS A 168 -11.48 -17.12 -12.64
CA LYS A 168 -12.72 -17.88 -12.54
C LYS A 168 -13.82 -17.30 -13.43
N ASP A 169 -14.07 -16.02 -13.33
CA ASP A 169 -15.12 -15.34 -14.10
C ASP A 169 -14.88 -15.47 -15.62
N LEU A 170 -13.62 -15.29 -16.05
CA LEU A 170 -13.24 -15.45 -17.46
C LEU A 170 -13.38 -16.89 -17.94
N ASN A 171 -12.97 -17.89 -17.12
CA ASN A 171 -13.15 -19.29 -17.45
C ASN A 171 -14.63 -19.64 -17.61
N ASP A 172 -15.48 -19.16 -16.69
CA ASP A 172 -16.91 -19.39 -16.73
C ASP A 172 -17.57 -18.71 -17.93
N LYS A 173 -17.16 -17.49 -18.25
CA LYS A 173 -17.69 -16.69 -19.36
C LYS A 173 -17.33 -17.29 -20.72
N PHE A 174 -16.07 -17.64 -20.94
CA PHE A 174 -15.56 -18.09 -22.23
C PHE A 174 -15.53 -19.62 -22.38
N LYS A 175 -15.90 -20.35 -21.32
CA LYS A 175 -15.92 -21.83 -21.29
C LYS A 175 -14.56 -22.44 -21.73
N VAL A 176 -13.45 -21.85 -21.28
CA VAL A 176 -12.10 -22.27 -21.66
C VAL A 176 -11.80 -23.68 -21.18
N GLY A 177 -12.33 -24.07 -20.01
CA GLY A 177 -12.12 -25.42 -19.45
C GLY A 177 -10.75 -25.60 -18.79
N LEU A 178 -10.16 -24.52 -18.26
CA LEU A 178 -8.93 -24.62 -17.46
C LEU A 178 -9.22 -25.28 -16.10
N LYS A 179 -8.19 -25.90 -15.52
CA LYS A 179 -8.23 -26.48 -14.16
C LYS A 179 -7.59 -25.50 -13.22
N MET A 180 -8.40 -24.79 -12.43
CA MET A 180 -7.91 -23.82 -11.46
C MET A 180 -7.55 -24.48 -10.13
N VAL A 181 -6.37 -24.15 -9.58
CA VAL A 181 -5.93 -24.53 -8.23
C VAL A 181 -5.55 -23.27 -7.47
N ALA A 182 -5.87 -23.21 -6.19
CA ALA A 182 -5.55 -22.08 -5.34
C ALA A 182 -4.41 -22.44 -4.38
N ALA A 183 -3.42 -21.56 -4.27
CA ALA A 183 -2.33 -21.64 -3.31
C ALA A 183 -2.51 -20.57 -2.22
N ARG A 184 -1.93 -20.78 -1.05
CA ARG A 184 -2.06 -19.88 0.10
C ARG A 184 -1.45 -18.51 -0.13
N ASP A 185 -0.31 -18.46 -0.83
CA ASP A 185 0.42 -17.23 -1.10
C ASP A 185 1.17 -17.27 -2.45
N HIS A 186 1.77 -16.14 -2.83
CA HIS A 186 2.44 -16.02 -4.13
C HIS A 186 3.71 -16.88 -4.26
N ALA A 187 4.40 -17.18 -3.16
CA ALA A 187 5.58 -18.04 -3.19
C ALA A 187 5.20 -19.49 -3.45
N GLU A 188 4.12 -19.97 -2.82
CA GLU A 188 3.56 -21.30 -3.08
C GLU A 188 3.04 -21.40 -4.52
N SER A 189 2.30 -20.38 -4.99
CA SER A 189 1.83 -20.32 -6.38
C SER A 189 2.99 -20.41 -7.39
N TYR A 190 4.07 -19.66 -7.15
CA TYR A 190 5.31 -19.77 -7.95
C TYR A 190 5.89 -21.17 -7.89
N GLY A 191 5.98 -21.75 -6.68
CA GLY A 191 6.50 -23.10 -6.45
C GLY A 191 5.74 -24.18 -7.21
N MET A 192 4.41 -24.08 -7.33
CA MET A 192 3.59 -25.00 -8.10
C MET A 192 3.94 -24.98 -9.59
N VAL A 193 4.23 -23.82 -10.18
CA VAL A 193 4.73 -23.75 -11.55
C VAL A 193 6.17 -24.25 -11.64
N ALA A 194 7.01 -23.92 -10.68
CA ALA A 194 8.41 -24.34 -10.66
C ALA A 194 8.55 -25.86 -10.60
N SER A 195 7.74 -26.54 -9.80
CA SER A 195 7.70 -28.00 -9.71
C SER A 195 7.07 -28.68 -10.93
N GLY A 196 6.33 -27.94 -11.77
CA GLY A 196 5.57 -28.50 -12.89
C GLY A 196 4.19 -29.05 -12.52
N PHE A 197 3.72 -28.78 -11.30
CA PHE A 197 2.35 -29.11 -10.88
C PHE A 197 1.31 -28.28 -11.64
N ALA A 198 1.60 -27.01 -11.91
CA ALA A 198 0.79 -26.12 -12.72
C ALA A 198 1.56 -25.65 -13.95
N GLU A 199 0.84 -25.44 -15.07
CA GLU A 199 1.43 -24.94 -16.31
C GLU A 199 1.53 -23.42 -16.36
N ALA A 200 0.67 -22.71 -15.59
CA ALA A 200 0.70 -21.24 -15.48
C ALA A 200 0.36 -20.78 -14.07
N PHE A 201 0.91 -19.63 -13.69
CA PHE A 201 0.50 -18.85 -12.51
C PHE A 201 -0.16 -17.55 -12.97
N ALA A 202 -1.40 -17.32 -12.57
CA ALA A 202 -2.15 -16.11 -12.88
C ALA A 202 -2.23 -15.20 -11.65
N THR A 203 -1.61 -14.04 -11.73
CA THR A 203 -1.70 -12.95 -10.77
C THR A 203 -1.26 -11.64 -11.44
N ASP A 204 -1.15 -10.54 -10.68
CA ASP A 204 -0.72 -9.26 -11.22
C ASP A 204 0.70 -9.35 -11.81
N ASP A 205 0.87 -8.73 -12.97
CA ASP A 205 2.11 -8.76 -13.76
C ASP A 205 3.34 -8.41 -12.93
N VAL A 206 3.25 -7.36 -12.13
CA VAL A 206 4.34 -6.90 -11.25
C VAL A 206 4.73 -7.94 -10.20
N LEU A 207 3.76 -8.69 -9.65
CA LEU A 207 4.01 -9.75 -8.68
C LEU A 207 4.68 -10.95 -9.37
N LEU A 208 4.32 -11.25 -10.62
CA LEU A 208 5.00 -12.26 -11.43
C LEU A 208 6.46 -11.90 -11.66
N PHE A 209 6.74 -10.66 -12.10
CA PHE A 209 8.11 -10.16 -12.23
C PHE A 209 8.86 -10.19 -10.90
N GLY A 210 8.19 -9.83 -9.80
CA GLY A 210 8.75 -9.88 -8.45
C GLY A 210 9.15 -11.29 -8.03
N GLN A 211 8.32 -12.31 -8.28
CA GLN A 211 8.64 -13.70 -7.98
C GLN A 211 9.81 -14.20 -8.83
N ILE A 212 9.83 -13.89 -10.13
CA ILE A 212 10.94 -14.24 -11.03
C ILE A 212 12.26 -13.63 -10.54
N ALA A 213 12.24 -12.35 -10.16
CA ALA A 213 13.44 -11.65 -9.67
C ALA A 213 13.90 -12.19 -8.30
N LYS A 214 12.97 -12.40 -7.34
CA LYS A 214 13.30 -12.98 -6.02
C LYS A 214 13.98 -14.33 -6.13
N ASN A 215 13.53 -15.16 -7.06
CA ASN A 215 14.04 -16.52 -7.26
C ASN A 215 15.21 -16.60 -8.26
N LYS A 216 15.73 -15.44 -8.76
CA LYS A 216 16.83 -15.37 -9.75
C LYS A 216 16.57 -16.19 -10.99
N ALA A 217 15.33 -16.19 -11.46
CA ALA A 217 14.83 -17.08 -12.50
C ALA A 217 14.55 -16.36 -13.84
N GLN A 218 15.19 -15.21 -14.06
CA GLN A 218 15.12 -14.48 -15.34
C GLN A 218 15.57 -15.39 -16.49
N GLY A 219 14.79 -15.35 -17.58
CA GLY A 219 15.02 -16.22 -18.73
C GLY A 219 14.57 -17.68 -18.58
N GLN A 220 14.10 -18.08 -17.39
CA GLN A 220 13.49 -19.40 -17.16
C GLN A 220 11.96 -19.32 -17.19
N TYR A 221 11.39 -18.15 -16.82
CA TYR A 221 9.96 -17.88 -16.84
C TYR A 221 9.67 -16.62 -17.62
N PHE A 222 8.49 -16.54 -18.19
CA PHE A 222 8.01 -15.40 -18.98
C PHE A 222 6.62 -15.00 -18.53
N VAL A 223 6.36 -13.69 -18.49
CA VAL A 223 5.03 -13.13 -18.26
C VAL A 223 4.41 -12.88 -19.65
N VAL A 224 3.28 -13.50 -19.90
CA VAL A 224 2.65 -13.56 -21.23
C VAL A 224 1.16 -13.16 -21.17
N GLY A 225 0.59 -12.92 -22.35
CA GLY A 225 -0.82 -12.58 -22.53
C GLY A 225 -1.13 -11.10 -22.32
N ASP A 226 -2.37 -10.74 -22.64
CA ASP A 226 -2.92 -9.42 -22.39
C ASP A 226 -3.27 -9.26 -20.91
N PHE A 227 -3.55 -8.03 -20.49
CA PHE A 227 -4.10 -7.78 -19.16
C PHE A 227 -5.53 -8.33 -19.06
N LEU A 228 -5.77 -9.18 -18.08
CA LEU A 228 -7.06 -9.82 -17.83
C LEU A 228 -7.90 -9.07 -16.79
N SER A 229 -7.30 -8.09 -16.10
CA SER A 229 -7.95 -7.22 -15.11
C SER A 229 -7.23 -5.87 -15.02
N TYR A 230 -7.83 -4.96 -14.25
CA TYR A 230 -7.26 -3.68 -13.84
C TYR A 230 -7.26 -3.61 -12.32
N ASP A 231 -6.09 -3.52 -11.72
CA ASP A 231 -5.89 -3.68 -10.30
C ASP A 231 -5.11 -2.48 -9.70
N PRO A 232 -5.81 -1.37 -9.34
CA PRO A 232 -5.20 -0.27 -8.61
C PRO A 232 -4.98 -0.66 -7.15
N TYR A 233 -3.77 -0.47 -6.63
CA TYR A 233 -3.43 -0.82 -5.24
C TYR A 233 -3.53 0.38 -4.30
N GLY A 234 -3.95 0.10 -3.05
CA GLY A 234 -3.94 1.02 -1.93
C GLY A 234 -3.64 0.32 -0.62
N ILE A 235 -3.18 1.09 0.36
CA ILE A 235 -3.01 0.65 1.75
C ILE A 235 -4.40 0.65 2.40
N MET A 236 -4.78 -0.47 3.03
CA MET A 236 -6.05 -0.57 3.73
C MET A 236 -5.93 -0.12 5.19
N TYR A 237 -7.00 0.48 5.68
CA TYR A 237 -7.22 0.85 7.07
C TYR A 237 -8.70 0.73 7.44
N GLN A 238 -9.03 0.86 8.72
CA GLN A 238 -10.40 0.70 9.20
C GLN A 238 -11.35 1.73 8.58
N LYS A 239 -12.48 1.27 8.06
CA LYS A 239 -13.47 2.14 7.42
C LYS A 239 -14.05 3.16 8.39
N GLY A 240 -14.23 4.41 7.90
CA GLY A 240 -14.84 5.49 8.67
C GLY A 240 -13.87 6.23 9.59
N ASP A 241 -12.60 5.87 9.61
CA ASP A 241 -11.56 6.62 10.33
C ASP A 241 -11.16 7.86 9.51
N LEU A 242 -11.92 8.94 9.65
CA LEU A 242 -11.76 10.16 8.85
C LEU A 242 -10.47 10.91 9.19
N GLN A 243 -10.03 10.87 10.46
CA GLN A 243 -8.80 11.55 10.87
C GLN A 243 -7.57 10.82 10.32
N LEU A 244 -7.53 9.49 10.40
CA LEU A 244 -6.48 8.69 9.78
C LEU A 244 -6.50 8.85 8.25
N LYS A 245 -7.70 8.87 7.62
CA LYS A 245 -7.80 9.12 6.18
C LYS A 245 -7.14 10.44 5.79
N LYS A 246 -7.48 11.53 6.48
CA LYS A 246 -6.91 12.85 6.21
C LYS A 246 -5.38 12.84 6.36
N LEU A 247 -4.86 12.20 7.41
CA LEU A 247 -3.43 12.07 7.63
C LEU A 247 -2.76 11.29 6.49
N ILE A 248 -3.32 10.15 6.08
CA ILE A 248 -2.79 9.35 4.97
C ILE A 248 -2.80 10.16 3.66
N ASP A 249 -3.92 10.80 3.33
CA ASP A 249 -4.05 11.59 2.11
C ASP A 249 -3.03 12.74 2.09
N THR A 250 -2.84 13.43 3.22
CA THR A 250 -1.82 14.50 3.36
C THR A 250 -0.40 13.95 3.22
N THR A 251 -0.11 12.80 3.85
CA THR A 251 1.21 12.15 3.72
C THR A 251 1.53 11.83 2.27
N PHE A 252 0.58 11.24 1.53
CA PHE A 252 0.77 10.95 0.11
C PHE A 252 0.95 12.21 -0.75
N ALA A 253 0.18 13.26 -0.47
CA ALA A 253 0.32 14.54 -1.18
C ALA A 253 1.71 15.16 -0.95
N ASN A 254 2.20 15.19 0.29
CA ASN A 254 3.53 15.69 0.63
C ASN A 254 4.63 14.84 -0.06
N MET A 255 4.54 13.51 0.02
CA MET A 255 5.47 12.61 -0.67
C MET A 255 5.47 12.80 -2.19
N ALA A 256 4.31 13.13 -2.79
CA ALA A 256 4.22 13.44 -4.22
C ALA A 256 4.89 14.78 -4.54
N GLU A 257 4.64 15.83 -3.74
CA GLU A 257 5.24 17.17 -3.89
C GLU A 257 6.77 17.10 -3.77
N GLU A 258 7.28 16.36 -2.80
CA GLU A 258 8.71 16.16 -2.55
C GLU A 258 9.36 15.10 -3.46
N ARG A 259 8.56 14.49 -4.36
CA ARG A 259 8.97 13.43 -5.29
C ARG A 259 9.46 12.15 -4.60
N GLU A 260 9.07 11.94 -3.36
CA GLU A 260 9.43 10.73 -2.60
C GLU A 260 8.70 9.48 -3.14
N LEU A 261 7.48 9.63 -3.68
CA LEU A 261 6.78 8.52 -4.34
C LEU A 261 7.58 7.97 -5.52
N GLU A 262 8.13 8.86 -6.38
CA GLU A 262 8.98 8.44 -7.50
C GLU A 262 10.32 7.84 -7.03
N GLN A 263 10.92 8.38 -5.96
CA GLN A 263 12.15 7.84 -5.39
C GLN A 263 11.92 6.45 -4.82
N THR A 264 10.83 6.25 -4.06
CA THR A 264 10.44 4.94 -3.52
C THR A 264 10.11 3.96 -4.65
N TYR A 265 9.45 4.43 -5.73
CA TYR A 265 9.25 3.62 -6.92
C TYR A 265 10.57 3.17 -7.53
N LYS A 266 11.51 4.09 -7.78
CA LYS A 266 12.84 3.78 -8.33
C LYS A 266 13.59 2.77 -7.48
N LYS A 267 13.52 2.90 -6.16
CA LYS A 267 14.16 1.98 -5.20
C LYS A 267 13.70 0.54 -5.43
N TRP A 268 12.41 0.31 -5.60
CA TRP A 268 11.85 -1.05 -5.60
C TRP A 268 11.65 -1.66 -6.97
N PHE A 269 11.45 -0.84 -8.02
CA PHE A 269 11.13 -1.34 -9.36
C PHE A 269 12.28 -1.19 -10.36
N LEU A 270 13.22 -0.29 -10.13
CA LEU A 270 14.33 -0.03 -11.04
C LEU A 270 15.71 -0.35 -10.44
N SER A 271 15.83 -0.42 -9.10
CA SER A 271 17.08 -0.76 -8.43
C SER A 271 17.15 -2.27 -8.12
N ARG A 272 18.27 -2.73 -7.57
CA ARG A 272 18.43 -4.13 -7.15
C ARG A 272 17.57 -4.40 -5.91
N LEU A 273 16.82 -5.47 -5.94
CA LEU A 273 16.16 -6.04 -4.77
C LEU A 273 17.21 -6.61 -3.79
N PRO A 274 16.83 -6.87 -2.52
CA PRO A 274 17.71 -7.57 -1.58
C PRO A 274 18.19 -8.94 -2.07
N SER A 275 17.48 -9.60 -3.00
CA SER A 275 17.93 -10.81 -3.69
C SER A 275 19.13 -10.58 -4.63
N GLY A 276 19.43 -9.32 -4.97
CA GLY A 276 20.45 -8.93 -5.91
C GLY A 276 19.95 -8.70 -7.34
N ASP A 277 18.78 -9.19 -7.68
CA ASP A 277 18.17 -9.03 -9.02
C ASP A 277 17.30 -7.77 -9.13
N ARG A 278 16.90 -7.44 -10.36
CA ARG A 278 16.06 -6.28 -10.66
C ARG A 278 14.77 -6.73 -11.33
N ILE A 279 13.70 -6.00 -11.06
CA ILE A 279 12.45 -6.15 -11.81
C ILE A 279 12.54 -5.41 -13.15
N ASN A 280 13.20 -4.24 -13.18
CA ASN A 280 13.32 -3.36 -14.34
C ASN A 280 11.97 -2.95 -14.94
N LEU A 281 11.01 -2.59 -14.09
CA LEU A 281 9.69 -2.15 -14.48
C LEU A 281 9.60 -0.62 -14.45
N PRO A 282 9.62 0.07 -15.61
CA PRO A 282 9.41 1.52 -15.67
C PRO A 282 8.01 1.90 -15.17
N MET A 283 7.90 3.08 -14.54
CA MET A 283 6.62 3.62 -14.12
C MET A 283 5.72 3.87 -15.34
N SER A 284 4.48 3.39 -15.28
CA SER A 284 3.50 3.63 -16.33
C SER A 284 3.11 5.11 -16.41
N ALA A 285 2.72 5.58 -17.61
CA ALA A 285 2.21 6.94 -17.79
C ALA A 285 0.98 7.21 -16.90
N GLN A 286 0.14 6.20 -16.69
CA GLN A 286 -1.03 6.27 -15.81
C GLN A 286 -0.63 6.51 -14.36
N LEU A 287 0.30 5.72 -13.80
CA LEU A 287 0.76 5.89 -12.41
C LEU A 287 1.44 7.24 -12.21
N ASN A 288 2.26 7.67 -13.18
CA ASN A 288 2.88 9.00 -13.16
C ASN A 288 1.83 10.13 -13.16
N GLY A 289 0.74 9.98 -13.95
CA GLY A 289 -0.40 10.90 -13.94
C GLY A 289 -1.10 10.95 -12.57
N ILE A 290 -1.29 9.79 -11.94
CA ILE A 290 -1.88 9.70 -10.58
C ILE A 290 -1.02 10.45 -9.57
N PHE A 291 0.30 10.24 -9.56
CA PHE A 291 1.20 10.93 -8.62
C PHE A 291 1.20 12.46 -8.83
N LYS A 292 1.20 12.91 -10.09
CA LYS A 292 1.08 14.35 -10.39
C LYS A 292 -0.24 14.95 -9.92
N ALA A 293 -1.33 14.20 -10.02
CA ALA A 293 -2.64 14.67 -9.56
C ALA A 293 -2.74 14.81 -8.03
N MET A 294 -1.89 14.12 -7.26
CA MET A 294 -1.84 14.27 -5.80
C MET A 294 -1.21 15.60 -5.37
N VAL A 295 -0.31 16.16 -6.18
CA VAL A 295 0.35 17.47 -5.93
C VAL A 295 -0.62 18.62 -6.15
N THR A 296 -1.53 18.51 -7.14
CA THR A 296 -2.54 19.51 -7.40
C THR A 296 -3.62 19.44 -6.32
N LYS A 297 -3.49 20.27 -5.26
CA LYS A 297 -4.58 20.47 -4.30
C LYS A 297 -5.83 20.94 -5.07
N PRO A 298 -7.01 20.30 -4.88
CA PRO A 298 -8.24 21.00 -5.26
C PRO A 298 -8.32 22.28 -4.41
N GLU A 299 -8.47 23.40 -5.09
CA GLU A 299 -8.77 24.71 -4.47
C GLU A 299 -10.08 24.66 -3.65
#